data_8ad2e3a9616d9230d52ec9276b5a99b4
#
_entry.id   8ad2e3a9616d9230d52ec9276b5a99b4
#
_cell.length_a   1.000
_cell.length_b   1.000
_cell.length_c   1.000
_cell.angle_alpha   90.00
_cell.angle_beta   90.00
_cell.angle_gamma   90.00
#
_symmetry.space_group_name_H-M   'P 1'
#
loop_
_entity.id
_entity.type
_entity.pdbx_description
1 polymer ?
#
loop_
_entity_poly.entity_id
_entity_poly.type
_entity_poly.pdbx_seq_one_letter_code
_entity_poly.pdbx_strand_id
1 'polypeptide(L)'
;MYTILIKSNNEMIVSTPEQRIMQRSKLVDTLHFLTAPTYNGLDMSTCTLLLEYKLPVSQEPHSEILTLSNDLYKENLEYKLPLDTSITKEAGRVEMQVTFLKNEMNSDGSVSQYTRKISPCFVNIIPIAAWSNMVPDAELAAIDQRILKLDAIANQLSEMQDVTFETKADDISYENNTIQLLANGKKIGTSHILDQQEEMDIIEFGDNGDENPDTPNDDDHTLVEF
;
A
#
# COMPACT_ATOMS: atom_id res chain seq x y z
N MET A 1 -4.39 16.31 -10.60
CA MET A 1 -3.43 15.89 -11.64
C MET A 1 -2.73 17.12 -12.19
N TYR A 2 -1.43 17.21 -12.02
CA TYR A 2 -0.61 18.36 -12.43
C TYR A 2 0.09 18.02 -13.75
N THR A 3 -0.26 18.69 -14.83
CA THR A 3 0.16 18.32 -16.18
C THR A 3 1.13 19.34 -16.78
N ILE A 4 2.22 18.84 -17.30
CA ILE A 4 3.28 19.59 -17.96
C ILE A 4 3.40 19.10 -19.41
N LEU A 5 3.21 19.99 -20.37
CA LEU A 5 3.32 19.68 -21.78
C LEU A 5 4.73 20.02 -22.28
N ILE A 6 5.42 19.06 -22.90
CA ILE A 6 6.71 19.22 -23.54
C ILE A 6 6.49 19.44 -25.04
N LYS A 7 6.85 20.63 -25.50
CA LYS A 7 6.68 21.03 -26.91
C LYS A 7 7.85 20.63 -27.79
N SER A 8 7.60 20.68 -29.11
CA SER A 8 8.64 20.42 -30.12
C SER A 8 9.79 21.47 -30.14
N ASN A 9 9.53 22.69 -29.64
CA ASN A 9 10.53 23.73 -29.49
C ASN A 9 11.38 23.62 -28.21
N ASN A 10 11.32 22.49 -27.51
CA ASN A 10 12.00 22.20 -26.24
C ASN A 10 11.55 23.08 -25.05
N GLU A 11 10.34 23.61 -25.09
CA GLU A 11 9.71 24.27 -23.95
C GLU A 11 8.85 23.31 -23.14
N MET A 12 8.79 23.50 -21.83
CA MET A 12 7.82 22.90 -20.92
C MET A 12 6.79 23.94 -20.50
N ILE A 13 5.52 23.59 -20.64
CA ILE A 13 4.40 24.45 -20.22
C ILE A 13 3.54 23.70 -19.23
N VAL A 14 3.30 24.31 -18.08
CA VAL A 14 2.29 23.83 -17.12
C VAL A 14 0.91 24.08 -17.73
N SER A 15 0.20 22.99 -18.04
CA SER A 15 -1.14 23.07 -18.66
C SER A 15 -2.27 23.13 -17.64
N THR A 16 -1.97 22.89 -16.36
CA THR A 16 -2.91 22.96 -15.23
C THR A 16 -2.42 23.95 -14.15
N PRO A 17 -2.27 25.25 -14.45
CA PRO A 17 -1.65 26.21 -13.54
C PRO A 17 -2.47 26.48 -12.27
N GLU A 18 -3.77 26.17 -12.30
CA GLU A 18 -4.66 26.35 -11.15
C GLU A 18 -4.56 25.21 -10.11
N GLN A 19 -3.94 24.11 -10.50
CA GLN A 19 -3.74 23.00 -9.58
C GLN A 19 -2.65 23.35 -8.56
N ARG A 20 -2.96 23.12 -7.30
CA ARG A 20 -2.07 23.40 -6.17
C ARG A 20 -1.48 22.13 -5.63
N ILE A 21 -0.16 22.12 -5.47
CA ILE A 21 0.56 21.05 -4.77
C ILE A 21 0.92 21.61 -3.40
N MET A 22 0.49 20.89 -2.37
CA MET A 22 0.77 21.33 -0.99
C MET A 22 2.12 20.78 -0.52
N GLN A 23 2.80 21.56 0.29
CA GLN A 23 4.01 21.11 0.99
C GLN A 23 3.71 19.85 1.81
N ARG A 24 4.66 18.90 1.82
CA ARG A 24 4.57 17.61 2.52
C ARG A 24 3.46 16.66 2.01
N SER A 25 2.85 16.94 0.86
CA SER A 25 2.01 15.95 0.20
C SER A 25 2.84 14.72 -0.18
N LYS A 26 2.30 13.52 0.05
CA LYS A 26 3.00 12.27 -0.22
C LYS A 26 2.08 11.32 -0.98
N LEU A 27 2.47 10.97 -2.22
CA LEU A 27 1.83 9.98 -3.08
C LEU A 27 0.33 10.21 -3.40
N VAL A 28 -0.19 11.40 -3.09
CA VAL A 28 -1.58 11.80 -3.39
C VAL A 28 -1.65 12.46 -4.77
N ASP A 29 -0.65 13.26 -5.08
CA ASP A 29 -0.55 13.98 -6.35
C ASP A 29 0.49 13.33 -7.27
N THR A 30 0.30 13.51 -8.57
CA THR A 30 1.20 13.00 -9.59
C THR A 30 1.50 14.11 -10.59
N LEU A 31 2.78 14.26 -10.94
CA LEU A 31 3.20 15.05 -12.10
C LEU A 31 3.07 14.21 -13.37
N HIS A 32 2.43 14.76 -14.37
CA HIS A 32 2.25 14.16 -15.68
C HIS A 32 2.99 14.98 -16.72
N PHE A 33 3.98 14.37 -17.36
CA PHE A 33 4.73 14.97 -18.46
C PHE A 33 4.23 14.39 -19.77
N LEU A 34 3.70 15.25 -20.61
CA LEU A 34 3.14 14.87 -21.91
C LEU A 34 4.09 15.31 -23.02
N THR A 35 4.39 14.42 -23.95
CA THR A 35 5.20 14.71 -25.14
C THR A 35 4.65 14.02 -26.37
N ALA A 36 4.89 14.59 -27.55
CA ALA A 36 4.55 13.91 -28.80
C ALA A 36 5.31 12.58 -28.91
N PRO A 37 4.69 11.54 -29.53
CA PRO A 37 5.31 10.22 -29.70
C PRO A 37 6.60 10.26 -30.52
N THR A 38 6.74 11.23 -31.41
CA THR A 38 7.92 11.38 -32.28
C THR A 38 8.52 12.77 -32.19
N TYR A 39 9.83 12.84 -32.30
CA TYR A 39 10.58 14.10 -32.38
C TYR A 39 11.74 13.99 -33.37
N ASN A 40 11.71 14.76 -34.45
CA ASN A 40 12.75 14.72 -35.52
C ASN A 40 13.03 13.31 -36.05
N GLY A 41 11.97 12.48 -36.21
CA GLY A 41 12.08 11.10 -36.65
C GLY A 41 12.48 10.08 -35.56
N LEU A 42 12.80 10.54 -34.36
CA LEU A 42 13.09 9.69 -33.20
C LEU A 42 11.78 9.29 -32.51
N ASP A 43 11.61 8.00 -32.27
CA ASP A 43 10.51 7.48 -31.41
C ASP A 43 10.82 7.78 -29.95
N MET A 44 10.02 8.66 -29.35
CA MET A 44 10.19 9.11 -27.97
C MET A 44 9.78 8.05 -26.95
N SER A 45 8.99 7.05 -27.34
CA SER A 45 8.61 5.93 -26.44
C SER A 45 9.81 5.04 -26.06
N THR A 46 10.84 5.04 -26.90
CA THR A 46 12.09 4.29 -26.67
C THR A 46 13.10 5.03 -25.80
N CYS A 47 12.78 6.25 -25.40
CA CYS A 47 13.65 7.10 -24.59
C CYS A 47 13.34 6.97 -23.10
N THR A 48 14.39 6.96 -22.29
CA THR A 48 14.28 7.16 -20.85
C THR A 48 14.16 8.65 -20.56
N LEU A 49 13.17 9.04 -19.77
CA LEU A 49 13.00 10.43 -19.34
C LEU A 49 13.57 10.61 -17.92
N LEU A 50 14.61 11.41 -17.82
CA LEU A 50 15.24 11.83 -16.58
C LEU A 50 14.69 13.19 -16.19
N LEU A 51 14.13 13.32 -14.98
CA LEU A 51 13.77 14.59 -14.36
C LEU A 51 14.89 14.99 -13.40
N GLU A 52 15.34 16.21 -13.54
CA GLU A 52 16.26 16.89 -12.62
C GLU A 52 15.50 18.07 -12.01
N TYR A 53 15.55 18.23 -10.68
CA TYR A 53 14.89 19.35 -10.02
C TYR A 53 15.72 19.88 -8.85
N LYS A 54 15.43 21.11 -8.47
CA LYS A 54 16.14 21.84 -7.43
C LYS A 54 15.14 22.41 -6.44
N LEU A 55 15.36 22.11 -5.16
CA LEU A 55 14.50 22.60 -4.10
C LEU A 55 14.63 24.10 -3.91
N PRO A 56 13.55 24.81 -3.53
CA PRO A 56 13.55 26.28 -3.55
C PRO A 56 14.38 26.91 -2.44
N VAL A 57 14.50 26.30 -1.27
CA VAL A 57 15.20 26.86 -0.10
C VAL A 57 16.60 26.28 0.04
N SER A 58 16.71 24.96 0.19
CA SER A 58 18.00 24.28 0.36
C SER A 58 18.87 24.30 -0.89
N GLN A 59 18.26 24.49 -2.07
CA GLN A 59 18.91 24.43 -3.37
C GLN A 59 19.53 23.05 -3.66
N GLU A 60 19.08 22.00 -2.96
CA GLU A 60 19.53 20.62 -3.18
C GLU A 60 19.07 20.12 -4.55
N PRO A 61 19.99 19.60 -5.38
CA PRO A 61 19.64 18.98 -6.66
C PRO A 61 19.20 17.53 -6.44
N HIS A 62 18.17 17.14 -7.15
CA HIS A 62 17.65 15.77 -7.17
C HIS A 62 17.46 15.32 -8.62
N SER A 63 17.46 14.01 -8.85
CA SER A 63 17.17 13.42 -10.15
C SER A 63 16.35 12.15 -10.01
N GLU A 64 15.39 11.98 -10.94
CA GLU A 64 14.46 10.87 -10.94
C GLU A 64 14.20 10.36 -12.36
N ILE A 65 14.05 9.06 -12.52
CA ILE A 65 13.65 8.45 -13.79
C ILE A 65 12.13 8.32 -13.79
N LEU A 66 11.48 8.91 -14.81
CA LEU A 66 10.04 8.88 -14.92
C LEU A 66 9.55 7.59 -15.57
N THR A 67 8.41 7.11 -15.12
CA THR A 67 7.76 5.92 -15.67
C THR A 67 6.86 6.30 -16.84
N LEU A 68 7.06 5.65 -18.00
CA LEU A 68 6.19 5.77 -19.16
C LEU A 68 4.89 4.99 -18.91
N SER A 69 3.75 5.63 -19.15
CA SER A 69 2.43 4.97 -19.16
C SER A 69 2.29 4.03 -20.36
N ASN A 70 1.55 2.94 -20.19
CA ASN A 70 1.28 2.00 -21.28
C ASN A 70 0.35 2.61 -22.35
N ASP A 71 -0.51 3.52 -21.95
CA ASP A 71 -1.50 4.13 -22.83
C ASP A 71 -1.13 5.58 -23.17
N LEU A 72 -1.51 6.00 -24.38
CA LEU A 72 -1.38 7.39 -24.78
C LEU A 72 -2.45 8.26 -24.11
N TYR A 73 -2.04 9.40 -23.60
CA TYR A 73 -2.97 10.41 -23.10
C TYR A 73 -3.18 11.50 -24.15
N LYS A 74 -4.38 11.55 -24.74
CA LYS A 74 -4.72 12.52 -25.81
C LYS A 74 -3.64 12.57 -26.91
N GLU A 75 -3.30 11.41 -27.45
CA GLU A 75 -2.30 11.22 -28.51
C GLU A 75 -0.85 11.56 -28.11
N ASN A 76 -0.59 11.84 -26.82
CA ASN A 76 0.75 12.07 -26.30
C ASN A 76 1.21 10.88 -25.47
N LEU A 77 2.53 10.66 -25.47
CA LEU A 77 3.19 9.83 -24.46
C LEU A 77 3.06 10.50 -23.10
N GLU A 78 2.73 9.72 -22.08
CA GLU A 78 2.58 10.19 -20.72
C GLU A 78 3.64 9.58 -19.82
N TYR A 79 4.49 10.41 -19.24
CA TYR A 79 5.42 10.01 -18.19
C TYR A 79 4.90 10.50 -16.85
N LYS A 80 4.98 9.64 -15.82
CA LYS A 80 4.41 9.88 -14.49
C LYS A 80 5.49 9.91 -13.42
N LEU A 81 5.37 10.88 -12.52
CA LEU A 81 6.09 10.93 -11.26
C LEU A 81 5.07 11.10 -10.12
N PRO A 82 4.81 10.08 -9.32
CA PRO A 82 4.11 10.26 -8.06
C PRO A 82 4.90 11.19 -7.16
N LEU A 83 4.25 12.25 -6.67
CA LEU A 83 4.91 13.22 -5.80
C LEU A 83 5.15 12.59 -4.42
N ASP A 84 6.40 12.52 -4.04
CA ASP A 84 6.82 12.11 -2.71
C ASP A 84 7.18 13.32 -1.83
N THR A 85 7.61 13.04 -0.62
CA THR A 85 8.04 14.09 0.31
C THR A 85 9.34 14.77 -0.09
N SER A 86 10.14 14.20 -0.99
CA SER A 86 11.40 14.79 -1.45
C SER A 86 11.15 16.07 -2.23
N ILE A 87 10.27 16.02 -3.22
CA ILE A 87 9.95 17.20 -4.06
C ILE A 87 9.02 18.17 -3.33
N THR A 88 8.16 17.70 -2.42
CA THR A 88 7.22 18.54 -1.66
C THR A 88 7.75 19.01 -0.30
N LYS A 89 8.99 18.66 0.06
CA LYS A 89 9.64 18.99 1.34
C LYS A 89 9.63 20.49 1.65
N GLU A 90 9.89 21.29 0.66
CA GLU A 90 10.02 22.75 0.78
C GLU A 90 8.93 23.48 0.01
N ALA A 91 8.33 24.48 0.63
CA ALA A 91 7.41 25.38 -0.06
C ALA A 91 8.19 26.39 -0.92
N GLY A 92 7.61 26.70 -2.07
CA GLY A 92 8.18 27.67 -2.98
C GLY A 92 8.20 27.19 -4.43
N ARG A 93 9.04 27.80 -5.23
CA ARG A 93 9.15 27.58 -6.67
C ARG A 93 10.25 26.56 -6.97
N VAL A 94 9.84 25.30 -7.20
CA VAL A 94 10.75 24.21 -7.60
C VAL A 94 11.09 24.38 -9.07
N GLU A 95 12.37 24.53 -9.37
CA GLU A 95 12.89 24.52 -10.74
C GLU A 95 13.10 23.07 -11.18
N MET A 96 12.62 22.71 -12.36
CA MET A 96 12.77 21.36 -12.90
C MET A 96 13.11 21.38 -14.37
N GLN A 97 13.92 20.41 -14.78
CA GLN A 97 14.36 20.20 -16.16
C GLN A 97 14.22 18.71 -16.48
N VAL A 98 13.84 18.40 -17.70
CA VAL A 98 13.80 17.00 -18.17
C VAL A 98 14.79 16.77 -19.30
N THR A 99 15.35 15.57 -19.34
CA THR A 99 16.28 15.12 -20.35
C THR A 99 15.83 13.75 -20.88
N PHE A 100 15.58 13.66 -22.19
CA PHE A 100 15.37 12.37 -22.86
C PHE A 100 16.72 11.76 -23.23
N LEU A 101 16.88 10.50 -22.89
CA LEU A 101 18.08 9.72 -23.12
C LEU A 101 17.73 8.44 -23.90
N LYS A 102 18.48 8.11 -24.93
CA LYS A 102 18.41 6.84 -25.65
C LYS A 102 19.81 6.39 -26.03
N ASN A 103 20.12 5.14 -25.75
CA ASN A 103 21.34 4.49 -26.16
C ASN A 103 21.00 3.43 -27.20
N GLU A 104 21.68 3.45 -28.33
CA GLU A 104 21.57 2.43 -29.39
C GLU A 104 22.93 1.77 -29.62
N MET A 105 22.94 0.46 -29.66
CA MET A 105 24.13 -0.30 -30.03
C MET A 105 24.14 -0.45 -31.56
N ASN A 106 25.21 0.01 -32.20
CA ASN A 106 25.40 -0.10 -33.61
C ASN A 106 25.88 -1.53 -33.96
N SER A 107 25.81 -1.89 -35.24
CA SER A 107 26.24 -3.18 -35.74
C SER A 107 27.76 -3.46 -35.60
N ASP A 108 28.54 -2.39 -35.43
CA ASP A 108 30.01 -2.43 -35.20
C ASP A 108 30.37 -2.57 -33.70
N GLY A 109 29.34 -2.65 -32.79
CA GLY A 109 29.53 -2.71 -31.35
C GLY A 109 29.74 -1.35 -30.68
N SER A 110 29.76 -0.25 -31.42
CA SER A 110 29.77 1.10 -30.84
C SER A 110 28.41 1.46 -30.30
N VAL A 111 28.36 2.41 -29.30
CA VAL A 111 27.12 2.92 -28.71
C VAL A 111 26.90 4.35 -29.16
N SER A 112 25.76 4.61 -29.80
CA SER A 112 25.28 5.95 -30.09
C SER A 112 24.33 6.40 -28.99
N GLN A 113 24.61 7.57 -28.39
CA GLN A 113 23.78 8.16 -27.37
C GLN A 113 23.02 9.37 -27.90
N TYR A 114 21.70 9.30 -27.85
CA TYR A 114 20.83 10.43 -28.20
C TYR A 114 20.42 11.11 -26.90
N THR A 115 20.58 12.43 -26.86
CA THR A 115 20.23 13.25 -25.70
C THR A 115 19.43 14.46 -26.14
N ARG A 116 18.22 14.63 -25.63
CA ARG A 116 17.38 15.81 -25.84
C ARG A 116 17.11 16.47 -24.50
N LYS A 117 17.66 17.66 -24.30
CA LYS A 117 17.41 18.49 -23.11
C LYS A 117 16.30 19.49 -23.39
N ILE A 118 15.40 19.64 -22.41
CA ILE A 118 14.27 20.53 -22.46
C ILE A 118 14.54 21.74 -21.56
N SER A 119 14.06 22.93 -21.94
CA SER A 119 14.20 24.13 -21.12
C SER A 119 13.55 23.95 -19.75
N PRO A 120 14.13 24.50 -18.68
CA PRO A 120 13.56 24.37 -17.35
C PRO A 120 12.16 25.00 -17.25
N CYS A 121 11.32 24.42 -16.40
CA CYS A 121 10.06 25.00 -15.98
C CYS A 121 9.99 25.04 -14.45
N PHE A 122 8.91 25.61 -13.93
CA PHE A 122 8.74 25.79 -12.50
C PHE A 122 7.38 25.25 -12.04
N VAL A 123 7.39 24.57 -10.90
CA VAL A 123 6.20 24.13 -10.19
C VAL A 123 6.17 24.81 -8.83
N ASN A 124 5.01 25.32 -8.44
CA ASN A 124 4.85 25.98 -7.15
C ASN A 124 4.32 24.98 -6.10
N ILE A 125 5.06 24.85 -5.02
CA ILE A 125 4.65 24.10 -3.82
C ILE A 125 4.10 25.12 -2.82
N ILE A 126 2.84 24.96 -2.46
CA ILE A 126 2.14 25.86 -1.54
C ILE A 126 2.48 25.49 -0.10
N PRO A 127 2.85 26.48 0.75
CA PRO A 127 3.16 26.20 2.15
C PRO A 127 1.94 25.69 2.91
N ILE A 128 2.17 24.79 3.83
CA ILE A 128 1.19 24.40 4.85
C ILE A 128 1.05 25.51 5.90
N ALA A 129 0.01 25.45 6.74
CA ALA A 129 -0.16 26.40 7.84
C ALA A 129 1.05 26.38 8.79
N ALA A 130 1.44 27.54 9.30
CA ALA A 130 2.67 27.69 10.11
C ALA A 130 2.72 26.75 11.32
N TRP A 131 1.57 26.46 11.95
CA TRP A 131 1.49 25.50 13.07
C TRP A 131 1.76 24.06 12.67
N SER A 132 1.50 23.69 11.41
CA SER A 132 1.76 22.34 10.91
C SER A 132 3.27 22.05 10.78
N ASN A 133 4.11 23.08 10.67
CA ASN A 133 5.57 22.92 10.69
C ASN A 133 6.12 22.49 12.05
N MET A 134 5.32 22.58 13.11
CA MET A 134 5.70 22.14 14.46
C MET A 134 5.62 20.62 14.63
N VAL A 135 4.96 19.92 13.70
CA VAL A 135 4.90 18.45 13.74
C VAL A 135 6.12 17.88 13.01
N PRO A 136 7.03 17.19 13.70
CA PRO A 136 8.22 16.60 13.07
C PRO A 136 7.84 15.56 12.00
N ASP A 137 8.62 15.50 10.92
CA ASP A 137 8.43 14.51 9.85
C ASP A 137 8.53 13.06 10.37
N ALA A 138 9.34 12.85 11.41
CA ALA A 138 9.45 11.54 12.07
C ALA A 138 8.13 11.09 12.73
N GLU A 139 7.37 12.02 13.31
CA GLU A 139 6.06 11.70 13.90
C GLU A 139 5.01 11.41 12.83
N LEU A 140 5.02 12.15 11.73
CA LEU A 140 4.16 11.87 10.57
C LEU A 140 4.48 10.51 9.97
N ALA A 141 5.77 10.16 9.81
CA ALA A 141 6.18 8.85 9.34
C ALA A 141 5.77 7.73 10.31
N ALA A 142 5.82 7.98 11.63
CA ALA A 142 5.36 7.03 12.64
C ALA A 142 3.84 6.81 12.58
N ILE A 143 3.05 7.86 12.30
CA ILE A 143 1.61 7.76 12.11
C ILE A 143 1.30 6.96 10.84
N ASP A 144 1.95 7.26 9.71
CA ASP A 144 1.81 6.52 8.46
C ASP A 144 2.08 5.02 8.66
N GLN A 145 3.15 4.67 9.40
CA GLN A 145 3.48 3.28 9.70
C GLN A 145 2.43 2.59 10.57
N ARG A 146 1.82 3.33 11.50
CA ARG A 146 0.73 2.79 12.34
C ARG A 146 -0.53 2.54 11.53
N ILE A 147 -0.88 3.45 10.61
CA ILE A 147 -2.02 3.28 9.70
C ILE A 147 -1.80 2.06 8.81
N LEU A 148 -0.63 1.93 8.18
CA LEU A 148 -0.30 0.75 7.35
C LEU A 148 -0.36 -0.56 8.13
N LYS A 149 0.07 -0.56 9.42
CA LYS A 149 -0.06 -1.73 10.28
C LYS A 149 -1.51 -2.07 10.60
N LEU A 150 -2.34 -1.06 10.86
CA LEU A 150 -3.77 -1.25 11.11
C LEU A 150 -4.49 -1.80 9.87
N ASP A 151 -4.17 -1.27 8.69
CA ASP A 151 -4.72 -1.77 7.43
C ASP A 151 -4.30 -3.23 7.17
N ALA A 152 -3.03 -3.56 7.43
CA ALA A 152 -2.55 -4.94 7.31
C ALA A 152 -3.26 -5.88 8.29
N ILE A 153 -3.48 -5.47 9.54
CA ILE A 153 -4.22 -6.24 10.54
C ILE A 153 -5.69 -6.41 10.13
N ALA A 154 -6.33 -5.35 9.61
CA ALA A 154 -7.71 -5.41 9.14
C ALA A 154 -7.87 -6.40 7.97
N ASN A 155 -6.94 -6.38 7.02
CA ASN A 155 -6.92 -7.33 5.90
C ASN A 155 -6.71 -8.76 6.39
N GLN A 156 -5.77 -9.01 7.31
CA GLN A 156 -5.56 -10.33 7.90
C GLN A 156 -6.79 -10.85 8.67
N LEU A 157 -7.46 -9.96 9.42
CA LEU A 157 -8.70 -10.32 10.11
C LEU A 157 -9.82 -10.70 9.14
N SER A 158 -9.93 -9.98 8.01
CA SER A 158 -10.89 -10.30 6.95
C SER A 158 -10.61 -11.69 6.35
N GLU A 159 -9.34 -11.95 5.99
CA GLU A 159 -8.92 -13.25 5.47
C GLU A 159 -9.14 -14.39 6.48
N MET A 160 -8.89 -14.15 7.78
CA MET A 160 -9.14 -15.12 8.84
C MET A 160 -10.64 -15.38 9.06
N GLN A 161 -11.50 -14.37 8.88
CA GLN A 161 -12.94 -14.57 8.94
C GLN A 161 -13.42 -15.51 7.85
N ASP A 162 -12.96 -15.31 6.62
CA ASP A 162 -13.34 -16.17 5.49
C ASP A 162 -12.87 -17.63 5.72
N VAL A 163 -11.64 -17.81 6.20
CA VAL A 163 -11.10 -19.15 6.52
C VAL A 163 -11.84 -19.82 7.69
N THR A 164 -12.22 -19.03 8.72
CA THR A 164 -12.94 -19.60 9.88
C THR A 164 -14.37 -20.02 9.53
N PHE A 165 -15.02 -19.35 8.60
CA PHE A 165 -16.35 -19.76 8.13
C PHE A 165 -16.29 -21.02 7.26
N GLU A 166 -15.23 -21.20 6.47
CA GLU A 166 -15.07 -22.40 5.63
C GLU A 166 -14.59 -23.65 6.40
N THR A 167 -13.92 -23.44 7.54
CA THR A 167 -13.32 -24.55 8.32
C THR A 167 -14.05 -24.88 9.61
N LYS A 168 -14.99 -24.05 10.05
CA LYS A 168 -15.81 -24.32 11.22
C LYS A 168 -16.90 -25.33 10.88
N ALA A 169 -16.90 -26.47 11.56
CA ALA A 169 -18.00 -27.41 11.42
C ALA A 169 -19.32 -26.79 11.92
N ASP A 170 -20.31 -26.75 11.05
CA ASP A 170 -21.66 -26.28 11.34
C ASP A 170 -22.68 -27.43 11.36
N ASP A 171 -22.26 -28.60 10.89
CA ASP A 171 -23.10 -29.80 10.87
C ASP A 171 -22.26 -31.09 10.92
N ILE A 172 -22.89 -32.21 11.17
CA ILE A 172 -22.29 -33.54 11.24
C ILE A 172 -23.12 -34.49 10.36
N SER A 173 -22.46 -35.12 9.40
CA SER A 173 -23.05 -36.17 8.61
C SER A 173 -22.72 -37.53 9.24
N TYR A 174 -23.74 -38.40 9.36
CA TYR A 174 -23.60 -39.79 9.79
C TYR A 174 -24.12 -40.71 8.70
N GLU A 175 -23.23 -41.42 8.05
CA GLU A 175 -23.54 -42.38 7.00
C GLU A 175 -22.64 -43.62 7.13
N ASN A 176 -23.22 -44.80 6.99
CA ASN A 176 -22.49 -46.09 6.98
C ASN A 176 -21.51 -46.25 8.17
N ASN A 177 -21.97 -45.97 9.38
CA ASN A 177 -21.16 -46.04 10.60
C ASN A 177 -19.97 -45.09 10.65
N THR A 178 -20.01 -44.03 9.82
CA THR A 178 -18.94 -43.04 9.71
C THR A 178 -19.47 -41.66 10.07
N ILE A 179 -18.76 -40.99 10.98
CA ILE A 179 -19.02 -39.59 11.33
C ILE A 179 -18.08 -38.70 10.50
N GLN A 180 -18.66 -37.68 9.89
CA GLN A 180 -17.94 -36.67 9.12
C GLN A 180 -18.42 -35.27 9.50
N LEU A 181 -17.50 -34.38 9.80
CA LEU A 181 -17.79 -32.95 9.99
C LEU A 181 -18.07 -32.28 8.66
N LEU A 182 -19.05 -31.39 8.66
CA LEU A 182 -19.41 -30.57 7.50
C LEU A 182 -19.24 -29.09 7.83
N ALA A 183 -18.86 -28.30 6.81
CA ALA A 183 -18.96 -26.86 6.82
C ALA A 183 -19.68 -26.43 5.54
N ASN A 184 -20.78 -25.71 5.68
CA ASN A 184 -21.65 -25.32 4.55
C ASN A 184 -22.03 -26.52 3.65
N GLY A 185 -22.30 -27.69 4.25
CA GLY A 185 -22.63 -28.90 3.53
C GLY A 185 -21.45 -29.61 2.84
N LYS A 186 -20.22 -29.11 2.98
CA LYS A 186 -19.00 -29.76 2.47
C LYS A 186 -18.27 -30.51 3.58
N LYS A 187 -17.75 -31.68 3.25
CA LYS A 187 -16.94 -32.48 4.18
C LYS A 187 -15.64 -31.79 4.54
N ILE A 188 -15.36 -31.66 5.85
CA ILE A 188 -14.11 -31.10 6.38
C ILE A 188 -13.45 -32.09 7.32
N GLY A 189 -12.11 -32.07 7.38
CA GLY A 189 -11.35 -32.99 8.24
C GLY A 189 -11.40 -34.45 7.78
N THR A 190 -10.93 -35.36 8.66
CA THR A 190 -10.95 -36.80 8.44
C THR A 190 -12.24 -37.41 8.99
N SER A 191 -12.82 -38.35 8.26
CA SER A 191 -13.97 -39.11 8.74
C SER A 191 -13.54 -40.13 9.81
N HIS A 192 -14.38 -40.32 10.81
CA HIS A 192 -14.19 -41.34 11.86
C HIS A 192 -15.22 -42.46 11.72
N ILE A 193 -14.72 -43.70 11.63
CA ILE A 193 -15.56 -44.90 11.60
C ILE A 193 -15.86 -45.28 13.05
N LEU A 194 -17.13 -45.46 13.37
CA LEU A 194 -17.55 -45.99 14.68
C LEU A 194 -17.48 -47.50 14.61
N ASP A 195 -16.42 -48.11 15.12
CA ASP A 195 -16.35 -49.54 15.29
C ASP A 195 -17.38 -49.99 16.33
N GLN A 196 -18.30 -50.89 15.92
CA GLN A 196 -19.26 -51.50 16.81
C GLN A 196 -18.62 -52.68 17.59
N GLN A 197 -17.58 -52.43 18.35
CA GLN A 197 -17.11 -53.40 19.34
C GLN A 197 -16.22 -52.72 20.39
N GLU A 198 -16.84 -52.04 21.34
CA GLU A 198 -16.41 -52.10 22.73
C GLU A 198 -17.70 -52.17 23.57
N GLU A 199 -17.87 -53.28 24.26
CA GLU A 199 -18.91 -53.45 25.28
C GLU A 199 -18.80 -52.24 26.22
N MET A 200 -19.89 -51.48 26.32
CA MET A 200 -19.99 -50.44 27.33
C MET A 200 -19.98 -51.14 28.68
N ASP A 201 -18.87 -51.09 29.39
CA ASP A 201 -18.87 -51.28 30.82
C ASP A 201 -19.83 -50.23 31.42
N ILE A 202 -21.02 -50.72 31.78
CA ILE A 202 -21.98 -49.91 32.53
C ILE A 202 -21.34 -49.65 33.88
N ILE A 203 -20.79 -48.47 34.08
CA ILE A 203 -20.41 -47.99 35.41
C ILE A 203 -21.74 -47.75 36.15
N GLU A 204 -22.18 -48.71 36.90
CA GLU A 204 -23.24 -48.52 37.89
C GLU A 204 -22.76 -47.53 38.93
N PHE A 205 -23.26 -46.30 38.85
CA PHE A 205 -23.16 -45.36 39.95
C PHE A 205 -23.98 -45.87 41.09
N GLY A 206 -23.32 -46.55 42.03
CA GLY A 206 -23.94 -46.98 43.29
C GLY A 206 -24.47 -45.76 44.03
N ASP A 207 -25.76 -45.80 44.23
CA ASP A 207 -26.49 -44.91 45.12
C ASP A 207 -26.02 -45.23 46.57
N ASN A 208 -25.16 -44.31 47.11
CA ASN A 208 -24.86 -44.27 48.53
C ASN A 208 -25.59 -43.06 49.12
N GLY A 209 -26.76 -43.41 49.70
CA GLY A 209 -27.54 -42.47 50.47
C GLY A 209 -26.85 -41.92 51.69
N ASP A 210 -27.37 -40.78 52.06
CA ASP A 210 -27.44 -40.16 53.39
C ASP A 210 -26.24 -40.21 54.34
N GLU A 211 -25.75 -39.03 54.62
CA GLU A 211 -25.72 -38.47 55.97
C GLU A 211 -25.28 -37.00 55.98
N ASN A 212 -26.24 -36.16 56.32
CA ASN A 212 -25.96 -34.80 56.85
C ASN A 212 -25.80 -34.96 58.37
N PRO A 213 -24.86 -34.33 59.07
CA PRO A 213 -25.31 -33.23 59.93
C PRO A 213 -24.37 -32.03 60.09
N ASP A 214 -25.05 -30.90 60.24
CA ASP A 214 -24.71 -29.80 61.14
C ASP A 214 -23.60 -28.75 60.79
N THR A 215 -24.12 -27.58 60.57
CA THR A 215 -23.56 -26.23 60.79
C THR A 215 -23.15 -26.00 62.28
N PRO A 216 -22.56 -24.90 62.76
CA PRO A 216 -22.10 -23.68 62.10
C PRO A 216 -20.76 -23.13 62.66
N ASN A 217 -20.27 -22.05 62.21
CA ASN A 217 -19.75 -20.83 62.87
C ASN A 217 -18.61 -20.18 62.12
N ASP A 218 -18.85 -18.98 61.74
CA ASP A 218 -18.42 -17.67 62.23
C ASP A 218 -16.96 -17.27 62.04
N ASP A 219 -16.85 -16.05 61.51
CA ASP A 219 -15.86 -15.04 61.74
C ASP A 219 -14.44 -15.18 61.12
N ASP A 220 -14.07 -14.39 60.19
CA ASP A 220 -13.33 -13.18 60.51
C ASP A 220 -13.01 -12.32 59.24
N HIS A 221 -13.24 -11.06 59.43
CA HIS A 221 -12.80 -9.94 58.59
C HIS A 221 -11.30 -9.86 58.48
N THR A 222 -10.76 -9.57 57.31
CA THR A 222 -9.75 -8.53 57.22
C THR A 222 -9.68 -7.95 55.81
N LEU A 223 -10.06 -6.68 55.71
CA LEU A 223 -9.68 -5.74 54.70
C LEU A 223 -8.18 -5.51 54.72
N VAL A 224 -7.51 -5.51 53.59
CA VAL A 224 -6.30 -4.69 53.39
C VAL A 224 -6.42 -4.04 52.00
N GLU A 225 -6.59 -2.72 52.03
CA GLU A 225 -6.25 -1.80 50.96
C GLU A 225 -4.75 -1.85 50.65
N PHE A 226 -4.40 -1.79 49.38
CA PHE A 226 -3.41 -0.80 48.84
C PHE A 226 -3.61 -0.73 47.34
#